data_6b0589540298694b8bc09e322f12c3b2
#
_entry.id   6b0589540298694b8bc09e322f12c3b2
#
_cell.length_a   1.000
_cell.length_b   1.000
_cell.length_c   1.000
_cell.angle_alpha   90.00
_cell.angle_beta   90.00
_cell.angle_gamma   90.00
#
_symmetry.space_group_name_H-M   'P 1'
#
loop_
_entity.id
_entity.type
_entity.pdbx_description
1 polymer ?
#
loop_
_entity_poly.entity_id
_entity_poly.type
_entity_poly.pdbx_seq_one_letter_code
_entity_poly.pdbx_strand_id
1 'polypeptide(L)'
;ISENIKWNLNQKAKKIFSLIVNTRNANCFTGKQGYKSLEKIAEIISQKLTQKQKEDEDQPKKINSKEIIFGCTGTIGEIFPEEKIINKIPELIEKIKYTQNKYIWMKSALGIMTTDTQPKMAMEECSIGGSDIKIFGVAKGSGMIQPDMATTLAYIFTDADLPNDVLKKLLKKNISNTFNAISCDSDTSTNDMVSIFSTGKSKHPKIKNANDEKIKNFDFALNKVLLNLAKRVVADGEGASKFITVNIQGCKNEDDAKKIAFSIANSPLVKTAIS
;
A
#
# COMPACT_ATOMS: atom_id res chain seq x y z
N ILE A 1 6.67 -13.74 -7.50
CA ILE A 1 5.62 -12.83 -7.03
C ILE A 1 4.32 -13.60 -6.83
N SER A 2 3.51 -13.16 -5.87
CA SER A 2 2.24 -13.76 -5.49
C SER A 2 1.13 -13.58 -6.54
N GLU A 3 0.07 -14.37 -6.44
CA GLU A 3 -1.01 -14.35 -7.42
C GLU A 3 -1.82 -13.04 -7.37
N ASN A 4 -1.94 -12.41 -6.20
CA ASN A 4 -2.60 -11.10 -6.11
C ASN A 4 -1.80 -9.98 -6.80
N ILE A 5 -0.48 -10.02 -6.78
CA ILE A 5 0.34 -9.06 -7.54
C ILE A 5 0.17 -9.30 -9.05
N LYS A 6 0.19 -10.56 -9.50
CA LYS A 6 -0.11 -10.89 -10.91
C LYS A 6 -1.50 -10.42 -11.32
N TRP A 7 -2.51 -10.65 -10.47
CA TRP A 7 -3.86 -10.13 -10.69
C TRP A 7 -3.86 -8.62 -10.87
N ASN A 8 -3.33 -7.88 -9.91
CA ASN A 8 -3.32 -6.43 -9.93
C ASN A 8 -2.58 -5.83 -11.15
N LEU A 9 -1.45 -6.43 -11.54
CA LEU A 9 -0.69 -6.01 -12.72
C LEU A 9 -1.42 -6.29 -14.05
N ASN A 10 -2.22 -7.35 -14.10
CA ASN A 10 -3.00 -7.72 -15.28
C ASN A 10 -4.25 -6.86 -15.46
N GLN A 11 -4.69 -6.14 -14.42
CA GLN A 11 -5.84 -5.27 -14.53
C GLN A 11 -5.49 -4.01 -15.32
N LYS A 12 -6.20 -3.78 -16.42
CA LYS A 12 -6.09 -2.57 -17.22
C LYS A 12 -7.20 -1.55 -16.90
N ALA A 13 -7.83 -1.69 -15.74
CA ALA A 13 -8.89 -0.80 -15.30
C ALA A 13 -8.33 0.61 -15.08
N LYS A 14 -9.03 1.61 -15.63
CA LYS A 14 -8.68 3.03 -15.43
C LYS A 14 -9.09 3.54 -14.05
N LYS A 15 -10.01 2.84 -13.38
CA LYS A 15 -10.53 3.15 -12.05
C LYS A 15 -10.50 1.89 -11.21
N ILE A 16 -10.18 2.04 -9.95
CA ILE A 16 -10.30 1.00 -8.94
C ILE A 16 -11.47 1.36 -8.05
N PHE A 17 -12.38 0.42 -7.87
CA PHE A 17 -13.56 0.61 -7.05
C PHE A 17 -13.38 0.07 -5.63
N SER A 18 -12.67 -1.03 -5.49
CA SER A 18 -12.43 -1.65 -4.19
C SER A 18 -11.03 -2.25 -4.09
N LEU A 19 -10.46 -2.13 -2.91
CA LEU A 19 -9.29 -2.86 -2.45
C LEU A 19 -9.74 -3.81 -1.35
N ILE A 20 -9.43 -5.10 -1.53
CA ILE A 20 -9.61 -6.10 -0.47
C ILE A 20 -8.26 -6.61 0.01
N VAL A 21 -8.08 -6.69 1.31
CA VAL A 21 -6.86 -7.20 1.91
C VAL A 21 -7.17 -8.40 2.79
N ASN A 22 -6.51 -9.52 2.54
CA ASN A 22 -6.53 -10.65 3.43
C ASN A 22 -5.19 -10.84 4.14
N THR A 23 -5.26 -11.29 5.38
CA THR A 23 -4.11 -11.61 6.22
C THR A 23 -4.00 -13.12 6.46
N ARG A 24 -2.84 -13.56 6.96
CA ARG A 24 -2.50 -14.94 7.31
C ARG A 24 -2.28 -15.92 6.15
N ASN A 25 -2.57 -15.52 4.90
CA ASN A 25 -2.25 -16.31 3.71
C ASN A 25 -1.79 -15.35 2.60
N ALA A 26 -0.60 -15.59 2.08
CA ALA A 26 0.04 -14.71 1.09
C ALA A 26 -0.50 -14.90 -0.33
N ASN A 27 -1.28 -15.95 -0.59
CA ASN A 27 -1.64 -16.37 -1.95
C ASN A 27 -0.41 -16.45 -2.88
N CYS A 28 0.67 -16.97 -2.34
CA CYS A 28 1.94 -17.12 -3.04
C CYS A 28 2.30 -18.59 -3.12
N PHE A 29 2.86 -19.01 -4.24
CA PHE A 29 3.17 -20.41 -4.55
C PHE A 29 1.92 -21.31 -4.59
N THR A 30 0.75 -20.72 -4.88
CA THR A 30 -0.55 -21.39 -5.02
C THR A 30 -0.92 -21.68 -6.47
N GLY A 31 -0.15 -21.16 -7.42
CA GLY A 31 -0.28 -21.38 -8.86
C GLY A 31 -1.64 -20.95 -9.42
N LYS A 32 -2.08 -21.63 -10.48
CA LYS A 32 -3.34 -21.28 -11.17
C LYS A 32 -4.57 -21.28 -10.26
N GLN A 33 -4.56 -22.11 -9.21
CA GLN A 33 -5.69 -22.19 -8.28
C GLN A 33 -5.85 -20.90 -7.50
N GLY A 34 -4.75 -20.36 -6.93
CA GLY A 34 -4.79 -19.11 -6.20
C GLY A 34 -5.25 -17.91 -7.05
N TYR A 35 -4.86 -17.89 -8.33
CA TYR A 35 -5.32 -16.85 -9.27
C TYR A 35 -6.82 -16.96 -9.57
N LYS A 36 -7.33 -18.19 -9.87
CA LYS A 36 -8.76 -18.42 -10.09
C LYS A 36 -9.62 -18.07 -8.88
N SER A 37 -9.10 -18.31 -7.68
CA SER A 37 -9.79 -17.88 -6.45
C SER A 37 -9.97 -16.37 -6.38
N LEU A 38 -8.97 -15.58 -6.82
CA LEU A 38 -9.11 -14.12 -6.90
C LEU A 38 -10.14 -13.69 -7.95
N GLU A 39 -10.18 -14.34 -9.11
CA GLU A 39 -11.19 -14.09 -10.14
C GLU A 39 -12.61 -14.25 -9.58
N LYS A 40 -12.86 -15.40 -8.94
CA LYS A 40 -14.17 -15.71 -8.33
C LYS A 40 -14.55 -14.72 -7.23
N ILE A 41 -13.61 -14.38 -6.34
CA ILE A 41 -13.81 -13.39 -5.28
C ILE A 41 -14.12 -12.02 -5.87
N ALA A 42 -13.37 -11.59 -6.89
CA ALA A 42 -13.60 -10.30 -7.55
C ALA A 42 -14.98 -10.22 -8.22
N GLU A 43 -15.43 -11.29 -8.85
CA GLU A 43 -16.77 -11.39 -9.43
C GLU A 43 -17.87 -11.23 -8.36
N ILE A 44 -17.77 -11.98 -7.25
CA ILE A 44 -18.73 -11.91 -6.15
C ILE A 44 -18.77 -10.50 -5.54
N ILE A 45 -17.59 -9.90 -5.28
CA ILE A 45 -17.50 -8.55 -4.73
C ILE A 45 -18.14 -7.54 -5.68
N SER A 46 -17.81 -7.60 -6.97
CA SER A 46 -18.33 -6.66 -7.97
C SER A 46 -19.85 -6.74 -8.10
N GLN A 47 -20.42 -7.95 -8.05
CA GLN A 47 -21.87 -8.16 -8.06
C GLN A 47 -22.54 -7.59 -6.80
N LYS A 48 -22.01 -7.90 -5.63
CA LYS A 48 -22.55 -7.43 -4.34
C LYS A 48 -22.45 -5.91 -4.17
N LEU A 49 -21.32 -5.32 -4.57
CA LEU A 49 -21.16 -3.86 -4.54
C LEU A 49 -22.07 -3.17 -5.56
N THR A 50 -22.27 -3.75 -6.75
CA THR A 50 -23.23 -3.23 -7.73
C THR A 50 -24.66 -3.28 -7.19
N GLN A 51 -25.03 -4.36 -6.50
CA GLN A 51 -26.33 -4.47 -5.85
C GLN A 51 -26.50 -3.41 -4.77
N LYS A 52 -25.52 -3.24 -3.87
CA LYS A 52 -25.56 -2.24 -2.81
C LYS A 52 -25.69 -0.81 -3.37
N GLN A 53 -25.00 -0.47 -4.46
CA GLN A 53 -25.17 0.83 -5.10
C GLN A 53 -26.59 1.06 -5.64
N LYS A 54 -27.26 0.03 -6.14
CA LYS A 54 -28.65 0.14 -6.62
C LYS A 54 -29.62 0.45 -5.48
N GLU A 55 -29.29 0.05 -4.26
CA GLU A 55 -30.09 0.33 -3.07
C GLU A 55 -29.83 1.75 -2.52
N ASP A 56 -28.59 2.25 -2.70
CA ASP A 56 -28.10 3.48 -2.07
C ASP A 56 -28.07 4.71 -3.01
N GLU A 57 -28.12 4.52 -4.35
CA GLU A 57 -27.93 5.59 -5.35
C GLU A 57 -29.00 5.57 -6.46
N ASP A 58 -29.45 6.76 -6.87
CA ASP A 58 -30.42 6.94 -7.98
C ASP A 58 -29.87 6.49 -9.34
N GLN A 59 -28.56 6.52 -9.53
CA GLN A 59 -27.88 6.12 -10.77
C GLN A 59 -26.71 5.15 -10.49
N PRO A 60 -27.02 3.88 -10.17
CA PRO A 60 -26.00 2.90 -9.82
C PRO A 60 -25.12 2.58 -11.03
N LYS A 61 -23.81 2.54 -10.80
CA LYS A 61 -22.85 2.11 -11.81
C LYS A 61 -22.57 0.62 -11.66
N LYS A 62 -22.54 -0.10 -12.79
CA LYS A 62 -22.08 -1.48 -12.79
C LYS A 62 -20.59 -1.51 -12.48
N ILE A 63 -20.21 -2.19 -11.40
CA ILE A 63 -18.82 -2.42 -11.03
C ILE A 63 -18.32 -3.68 -11.74
N ASN A 64 -17.13 -3.60 -12.33
CA ASN A 64 -16.50 -4.71 -13.00
C ASN A 64 -15.52 -5.42 -12.05
N SER A 65 -15.37 -6.74 -12.16
CA SER A 65 -14.38 -7.50 -11.39
C SER A 65 -12.95 -7.00 -11.58
N LYS A 66 -12.64 -6.42 -12.74
CA LYS A 66 -11.33 -5.80 -13.02
C LYS A 66 -11.05 -4.52 -12.22
N GLU A 67 -12.06 -3.93 -11.61
CA GLU A 67 -11.94 -2.75 -10.74
C GLU A 67 -11.71 -3.12 -9.26
N ILE A 68 -11.57 -4.42 -8.99
CA ILE A 68 -11.26 -4.96 -7.67
C ILE A 68 -9.79 -5.38 -7.64
N ILE A 69 -9.05 -4.88 -6.67
CA ILE A 69 -7.65 -5.24 -6.45
C ILE A 69 -7.45 -5.88 -5.08
N PHE A 70 -6.37 -6.63 -4.95
CA PHE A 70 -6.10 -7.45 -3.77
C PHE A 70 -4.75 -7.11 -3.14
N GLY A 71 -4.74 -7.08 -1.80
CA GLY A 71 -3.55 -7.24 -0.99
C GLY A 71 -3.62 -8.56 -0.25
N CYS A 72 -2.55 -9.36 -0.27
CA CYS A 72 -2.47 -10.61 0.48
C CYS A 72 -1.19 -10.60 1.30
N THR A 73 -1.24 -11.16 2.52
CA THR A 73 -0.07 -11.27 3.39
C THR A 73 -0.23 -12.45 4.34
N GLY A 74 0.87 -13.12 4.68
CA GLY A 74 0.91 -14.26 5.60
C GLY A 74 1.67 -15.45 5.04
N THR A 75 1.25 -16.66 5.37
CA THR A 75 1.94 -17.90 5.02
C THR A 75 2.00 -18.11 3.51
N ILE A 76 3.18 -18.55 3.03
CA ILE A 76 3.46 -18.89 1.64
C ILE A 76 3.27 -20.41 1.47
N GLY A 77 2.72 -20.83 0.31
CA GLY A 77 2.58 -22.25 -0.05
C GLY A 77 1.33 -22.95 0.50
N GLU A 78 0.54 -22.29 1.32
CA GLU A 78 -0.76 -22.82 1.76
C GLU A 78 -1.86 -22.54 0.75
N ILE A 79 -2.83 -23.46 0.66
CA ILE A 79 -4.02 -23.31 -0.18
C ILE A 79 -4.75 -22.03 0.20
N PHE A 80 -5.09 -21.21 -0.80
CA PHE A 80 -5.77 -19.94 -0.57
C PHE A 80 -7.18 -20.16 -0.02
N PRO A 81 -7.58 -19.53 1.09
CA PRO A 81 -8.82 -19.83 1.81
C PRO A 81 -10.04 -19.16 1.17
N GLU A 82 -10.31 -19.46 -0.09
CA GLU A 82 -11.34 -18.84 -0.94
C GLU A 82 -12.72 -18.80 -0.25
N GLU A 83 -13.20 -19.96 0.24
CA GLU A 83 -14.53 -20.06 0.84
C GLU A 83 -14.67 -19.21 2.10
N LYS A 84 -13.62 -19.17 2.95
CA LYS A 84 -13.63 -18.33 4.15
C LYS A 84 -13.77 -16.85 3.81
N ILE A 85 -13.10 -16.40 2.73
CA ILE A 85 -13.17 -15.03 2.25
C ILE A 85 -14.56 -14.75 1.68
N ILE A 86 -15.06 -15.62 0.79
CA ILE A 86 -16.37 -15.46 0.15
C ILE A 86 -17.48 -15.35 1.20
N ASN A 87 -17.46 -16.19 2.23
CA ASN A 87 -18.45 -16.19 3.30
C ASN A 87 -18.44 -14.90 4.14
N LYS A 88 -17.34 -14.15 4.13
CA LYS A 88 -17.23 -12.87 4.85
C LYS A 88 -17.59 -11.63 4.00
N ILE A 89 -17.65 -11.76 2.70
CA ILE A 89 -17.93 -10.63 1.79
C ILE A 89 -19.27 -9.93 2.11
N PRO A 90 -20.40 -10.64 2.32
CA PRO A 90 -21.66 -9.97 2.65
C PRO A 90 -21.56 -9.11 3.89
N GLU A 91 -21.01 -9.62 4.98
CA GLU A 91 -20.81 -8.91 6.23
C GLU A 91 -19.94 -7.65 6.05
N LEU A 92 -18.86 -7.77 5.26
CA LEU A 92 -17.96 -6.66 5.00
C LEU A 92 -18.64 -5.57 4.19
N ILE A 93 -19.43 -5.92 3.18
CA ILE A 93 -20.13 -4.97 2.33
C ILE A 93 -21.22 -4.22 3.13
N GLU A 94 -21.97 -4.90 4.00
CA GLU A 94 -22.93 -4.28 4.89
C GLU A 94 -22.30 -3.24 5.84
N LYS A 95 -21.05 -3.49 6.24
CA LYS A 95 -20.29 -2.59 7.13
C LYS A 95 -19.65 -1.40 6.40
N ILE A 96 -19.65 -1.35 5.08
CA ILE A 96 -19.15 -0.21 4.33
C ILE A 96 -20.06 1.00 4.60
N LYS A 97 -19.45 2.06 5.14
CA LYS A 97 -20.11 3.33 5.38
C LYS A 97 -19.41 4.43 4.58
N TYR A 98 -20.19 5.33 4.04
CA TYR A 98 -19.66 6.49 3.28
C TYR A 98 -19.07 7.58 4.18
N THR A 99 -19.30 7.52 5.49
CA THR A 99 -18.72 8.44 6.47
C THR A 99 -17.38 7.94 6.96
N GLN A 100 -16.34 8.74 6.79
CA GLN A 100 -14.99 8.42 7.23
C GLN A 100 -14.67 9.10 8.57
N ASN A 101 -14.00 8.39 9.45
CA ASN A 101 -13.44 8.93 10.68
C ASN A 101 -12.15 8.20 11.08
N LYS A 102 -11.39 8.76 12.00
CA LYS A 102 -10.13 8.18 12.49
C LYS A 102 -10.26 6.74 13.00
N TYR A 103 -11.42 6.41 13.57
CA TYR A 103 -11.67 5.09 14.12
C TYR A 103 -11.80 4.00 13.03
N ILE A 104 -12.43 4.33 11.91
CA ILE A 104 -12.52 3.41 10.75
C ILE A 104 -11.14 3.15 10.16
N TRP A 105 -10.32 4.18 10.03
CA TRP A 105 -8.95 4.04 9.55
C TRP A 105 -8.08 3.23 10.50
N MET A 106 -8.23 3.42 11.82
CA MET A 106 -7.57 2.60 12.83
C MET A 106 -7.96 1.13 12.70
N LYS A 107 -9.24 0.81 12.56
CA LYS A 107 -9.70 -0.57 12.33
C LYS A 107 -9.11 -1.16 11.05
N SER A 108 -9.01 -0.38 9.99
CA SER A 108 -8.40 -0.83 8.74
C SER A 108 -6.92 -1.13 8.91
N ALA A 109 -6.19 -0.26 9.62
CA ALA A 109 -4.77 -0.49 9.92
C ALA A 109 -4.56 -1.74 10.80
N LEU A 110 -5.38 -1.94 11.81
CA LEU A 110 -5.36 -3.16 12.64
C LEU A 110 -5.71 -4.41 11.83
N GLY A 111 -6.66 -4.31 10.90
CA GLY A 111 -7.13 -5.43 10.10
C GLY A 111 -6.10 -5.99 9.12
N ILE A 112 -5.08 -5.21 8.75
CA ILE A 112 -4.03 -5.65 7.82
C ILE A 112 -2.77 -6.15 8.51
N MET A 113 -2.67 -6.04 9.84
CA MET A 113 -1.51 -6.49 10.62
C MET A 113 -1.36 -8.01 10.60
N THR A 114 -0.10 -8.47 10.71
CA THR A 114 0.24 -9.88 10.89
C THR A 114 1.06 -10.09 12.16
N THR A 115 2.37 -9.89 12.09
CA THR A 115 3.31 -9.91 13.23
C THR A 115 3.57 -8.51 13.79
N ASP A 116 3.01 -7.51 13.18
CA ASP A 116 3.07 -6.11 13.63
C ASP A 116 2.58 -5.98 15.08
N THR A 117 3.29 -5.19 15.90
CA THR A 117 2.87 -4.90 17.27
C THR A 117 2.02 -3.64 17.38
N GLN A 118 2.08 -2.76 16.36
CA GLN A 118 1.38 -1.49 16.33
C GLN A 118 0.79 -1.17 14.95
N PRO A 119 -0.43 -0.59 14.89
CA PRO A 119 -0.98 -0.09 13.64
C PRO A 119 -0.18 1.11 13.12
N LYS A 120 0.11 1.12 11.83
CA LYS A 120 0.91 2.17 11.18
C LYS A 120 0.03 3.04 10.30
N MET A 121 -0.11 4.29 10.70
CA MET A 121 -0.90 5.30 9.98
C MET A 121 -0.13 6.61 9.93
N ALA A 122 -0.29 7.34 8.83
CA ALA A 122 0.24 8.69 8.65
C ALA A 122 -0.76 9.56 7.88
N MET A 123 -0.78 10.84 8.16
CA MET A 123 -1.62 11.82 7.48
C MET A 123 -0.85 13.13 7.33
N GLU A 124 -0.99 13.75 6.17
CA GLU A 124 -0.53 15.12 5.90
C GLU A 124 -1.65 15.89 5.19
N GLU A 125 -1.67 17.18 5.44
CA GLU A 125 -2.50 18.13 4.71
C GLU A 125 -1.58 19.04 3.89
N CYS A 126 -2.01 19.39 2.69
CA CYS A 126 -1.26 20.26 1.78
C CYS A 126 -2.20 21.02 0.88
N SER A 127 -1.68 21.78 -0.08
CA SER A 127 -2.49 22.48 -1.06
C SER A 127 -2.05 22.17 -2.49
N ILE A 128 -3.02 22.15 -3.42
CA ILE A 128 -2.80 22.15 -4.87
C ILE A 128 -3.50 23.37 -5.45
N GLY A 129 -2.71 24.36 -5.91
CA GLY A 129 -3.26 25.58 -6.49
C GLY A 129 -4.21 26.34 -5.57
N GLY A 130 -3.96 26.32 -4.26
CA GLY A 130 -4.75 27.00 -3.24
C GLY A 130 -5.91 26.18 -2.66
N SER A 131 -6.15 24.95 -3.17
CA SER A 131 -7.18 24.07 -2.63
C SER A 131 -6.58 23.09 -1.61
N ASP A 132 -7.25 22.91 -0.48
CA ASP A 132 -6.84 21.99 0.57
C ASP A 132 -6.97 20.53 0.12
N ILE A 133 -5.91 19.76 0.34
CA ILE A 133 -5.78 18.37 -0.02
C ILE A 133 -5.32 17.57 1.19
N LYS A 134 -5.90 16.39 1.35
CA LYS A 134 -5.52 15.42 2.38
C LYS A 134 -4.86 14.22 1.76
N ILE A 135 -3.81 13.76 2.42
CA ILE A 135 -3.13 12.50 2.10
C ILE A 135 -3.13 11.64 3.36
N PHE A 136 -3.68 10.46 3.25
CA PHE A 136 -3.75 9.50 4.35
C PHE A 136 -3.11 8.18 3.92
N GLY A 137 -2.35 7.56 4.80
CA GLY A 137 -1.70 6.29 4.53
C GLY A 137 -1.82 5.30 5.68
N VAL A 138 -1.95 4.04 5.32
CA VAL A 138 -1.83 2.89 6.23
C VAL A 138 -0.76 1.95 5.71
N ALA A 139 -0.01 1.36 6.60
CA ALA A 139 0.99 0.34 6.25
C ALA A 139 1.02 -0.78 7.27
N LYS A 140 1.52 -1.93 6.85
CA LYS A 140 1.89 -3.03 7.72
C LYS A 140 3.24 -3.60 7.28
N GLY A 141 3.96 -4.16 8.22
CA GLY A 141 5.24 -4.83 8.03
C GLY A 141 6.04 -4.82 9.33
N SER A 142 6.65 -5.95 9.65
CA SER A 142 7.47 -6.17 10.83
C SER A 142 8.61 -7.14 10.51
N GLY A 143 8.37 -8.22 9.79
CA GLY A 143 9.36 -9.15 9.26
C GLY A 143 9.35 -9.22 7.74
N MET A 144 10.41 -9.77 7.16
CA MET A 144 10.68 -9.84 5.72
C MET A 144 10.71 -8.43 5.11
N ILE A 145 11.61 -7.56 5.67
CA ILE A 145 11.69 -6.14 5.36
C ILE A 145 13.03 -5.78 4.75
N GLN A 146 13.11 -5.91 3.44
CA GLN A 146 14.06 -5.21 2.56
C GLN A 146 13.39 -4.92 1.23
N PRO A 147 12.71 -3.79 1.09
CA PRO A 147 12.03 -3.46 -0.15
C PRO A 147 13.01 -3.22 -1.30
N ASP A 148 12.92 -4.03 -2.34
CA ASP A 148 13.36 -3.66 -3.69
C ASP A 148 12.11 -3.50 -4.55
N MET A 149 11.45 -2.36 -4.41
CA MET A 149 10.09 -2.03 -4.88
C MET A 149 8.97 -2.79 -4.18
N ALA A 150 9.26 -3.48 -3.06
CA ALA A 150 8.23 -4.15 -2.31
C ALA A 150 8.76 -4.86 -1.05
N THR A 151 8.29 -4.64 0.17
CA THR A 151 8.30 -5.59 1.31
C THR A 151 7.21 -5.26 2.33
N THR A 152 6.20 -4.57 1.92
CA THR A 152 5.21 -4.01 2.83
C THR A 152 3.90 -3.84 2.09
N LEU A 153 2.79 -4.03 2.77
CA LEU A 153 1.54 -3.52 2.26
C LEU A 153 1.37 -2.09 2.74
N ALA A 154 1.40 -1.14 1.82
CA ALA A 154 1.14 0.25 2.10
C ALA A 154 0.11 0.82 1.11
N TYR A 155 -0.91 1.45 1.65
CA TYR A 155 -2.01 2.01 0.90
C TYR A 155 -2.17 3.48 1.24
N ILE A 156 -1.99 4.33 0.24
CA ILE A 156 -2.08 5.78 0.35
C ILE A 156 -3.35 6.24 -0.35
N PHE A 157 -4.09 7.12 0.28
CA PHE A 157 -5.33 7.69 -0.23
C PHE A 157 -5.25 9.21 -0.22
N THR A 158 -5.76 9.84 -1.27
CA THR A 158 -5.90 11.28 -1.33
C THR A 158 -7.24 11.67 -1.93
N ASP A 159 -7.75 12.82 -1.53
CA ASP A 159 -8.93 13.45 -2.12
C ASP A 159 -8.63 14.29 -3.36
N ALA A 160 -7.34 14.49 -3.70
CA ALA A 160 -6.93 15.17 -4.93
C ALA A 160 -7.49 14.48 -6.19
N ASP A 161 -7.71 15.24 -7.26
CA ASP A 161 -8.07 14.75 -8.61
C ASP A 161 -6.82 14.71 -9.49
N LEU A 162 -6.05 13.63 -9.41
CA LEU A 162 -4.78 13.49 -10.10
C LEU A 162 -4.82 12.36 -11.13
N PRO A 163 -4.29 12.60 -12.35
CA PRO A 163 -4.15 11.56 -13.36
C PRO A 163 -3.26 10.41 -12.90
N ASN A 164 -3.55 9.20 -13.37
CA ASN A 164 -2.83 7.99 -12.98
C ASN A 164 -1.32 8.05 -13.29
N ASP A 165 -0.94 8.63 -14.43
CA ASP A 165 0.47 8.80 -14.81
C ASP A 165 1.22 9.76 -13.89
N VAL A 166 0.55 10.81 -13.40
CA VAL A 166 1.09 11.74 -12.39
C VAL A 166 1.30 11.01 -11.07
N LEU A 167 0.27 10.32 -10.57
CA LEU A 167 0.34 9.54 -9.34
C LEU A 167 1.48 8.51 -9.40
N LYS A 168 1.58 7.77 -10.51
CA LYS A 168 2.61 6.75 -10.71
C LYS A 168 4.03 7.34 -10.68
N LYS A 169 4.24 8.49 -11.32
CA LYS A 169 5.55 9.17 -11.33
C LYS A 169 5.91 9.69 -9.94
N LEU A 170 4.98 10.33 -9.23
CA LEU A 170 5.19 10.82 -7.88
C LEU A 170 5.48 9.67 -6.90
N LEU A 171 4.69 8.61 -6.97
CA LEU A 171 4.90 7.44 -6.11
C LEU A 171 6.29 6.83 -6.36
N LYS A 172 6.65 6.57 -7.62
CA LYS A 172 7.95 5.99 -7.99
C LYS A 172 9.12 6.84 -7.49
N LYS A 173 9.03 8.18 -7.64
CA LYS A 173 10.04 9.12 -7.15
C LYS A 173 10.20 9.01 -5.63
N ASN A 174 9.09 9.03 -4.89
CA ASN A 174 9.12 9.11 -3.44
C ASN A 174 9.42 7.76 -2.75
N ILE A 175 9.11 6.63 -3.38
CA ILE A 175 9.42 5.30 -2.83
C ILE A 175 10.92 5.07 -2.74
N SER A 176 11.73 5.61 -3.67
CA SER A 176 13.16 5.32 -3.75
C SER A 176 13.94 5.69 -2.49
N ASN A 177 13.54 6.75 -1.80
CA ASN A 177 14.18 7.25 -0.57
C ASN A 177 13.28 7.15 0.67
N THR A 178 12.22 6.36 0.61
CA THR A 178 11.37 6.03 1.74
C THR A 178 11.30 4.51 1.92
N PHE A 179 10.31 3.84 1.35
CA PHE A 179 10.19 2.38 1.49
C PHE A 179 11.36 1.61 0.88
N ASN A 180 11.95 2.04 -0.25
CA ASN A 180 13.12 1.39 -0.83
C ASN A 180 14.45 1.82 -0.17
N ALA A 181 14.40 2.47 0.98
CA ALA A 181 15.57 2.88 1.76
C ALA A 181 15.52 2.33 3.19
N ILE A 182 14.77 1.27 3.44
CA ILE A 182 14.69 0.61 4.74
C ILE A 182 15.09 -0.86 4.64
N SER A 183 15.57 -1.44 5.74
CA SER A 183 15.79 -2.88 5.90
C SER A 183 15.68 -3.27 7.37
N CYS A 184 15.08 -4.43 7.66
CA CYS A 184 15.11 -5.05 8.99
C CYS A 184 15.96 -6.33 8.98
N ASP A 185 15.70 -7.23 8.05
CA ASP A 185 16.23 -8.59 8.03
C ASP A 185 16.86 -8.98 6.69
N SER A 186 16.98 -8.06 5.75
CA SER A 186 17.48 -8.26 4.39
C SER A 186 16.63 -9.15 3.47
N ASP A 187 15.45 -9.56 3.90
CA ASP A 187 14.57 -10.43 3.10
C ASP A 187 13.51 -9.63 2.34
N THR A 188 13.35 -9.96 1.05
CA THR A 188 12.33 -9.36 0.18
C THR A 188 11.10 -10.25 0.09
N SER A 189 9.92 -9.70 0.32
CA SER A 189 8.66 -10.44 0.26
C SER A 189 8.17 -10.64 -1.19
N THR A 190 7.30 -11.61 -1.37
CA THR A 190 6.65 -11.92 -2.65
C THR A 190 5.36 -11.13 -2.88
N ASN A 191 4.87 -10.42 -1.86
CA ASN A 191 3.52 -9.82 -1.82
C ASN A 191 3.51 -8.31 -1.72
N ASP A 192 4.66 -7.71 -1.77
CA ASP A 192 4.87 -6.32 -1.46
C ASP A 192 4.14 -5.38 -2.41
N MET A 193 3.47 -4.40 -1.84
CA MET A 193 2.66 -3.48 -2.61
C MET A 193 2.57 -2.12 -1.92
N VAL A 194 3.06 -1.08 -2.58
CA VAL A 194 2.78 0.31 -2.23
C VAL A 194 1.86 0.90 -3.30
N SER A 195 0.68 1.31 -2.92
CA SER A 195 -0.32 1.85 -3.84
C SER A 195 -0.85 3.19 -3.39
N ILE A 196 -1.13 4.07 -4.36
CA ILE A 196 -1.77 5.35 -4.14
C ILE A 196 -3.09 5.45 -4.89
N PHE A 197 -4.13 5.92 -4.22
CA PHE A 197 -5.47 6.08 -4.75
C PHE A 197 -5.92 7.53 -4.65
N SER A 198 -6.40 8.08 -5.76
CA SER A 198 -6.97 9.41 -5.85
C SER A 198 -8.49 9.29 -5.99
N THR A 199 -9.23 9.90 -5.07
CA THR A 199 -10.70 9.86 -5.08
C THR A 199 -11.33 10.98 -5.89
N GLY A 200 -10.57 12.04 -6.20
CA GLY A 200 -11.05 13.20 -6.96
C GLY A 200 -12.15 14.00 -6.26
N LYS A 201 -12.27 13.89 -4.93
CA LYS A 201 -13.30 14.60 -4.17
C LYS A 201 -12.98 16.07 -3.96
N SER A 202 -11.71 16.43 -3.89
CA SER A 202 -11.28 17.81 -3.77
C SER A 202 -11.18 18.47 -5.14
N LYS A 203 -11.76 19.65 -5.28
CA LYS A 203 -11.68 20.44 -6.51
C LYS A 203 -10.44 21.32 -6.46
N HIS A 204 -9.55 21.15 -7.42
CA HIS A 204 -8.35 21.95 -7.60
C HIS A 204 -8.04 22.15 -9.10
N PRO A 205 -7.12 23.08 -9.46
CA PRO A 205 -6.70 23.25 -10.84
C PRO A 205 -6.17 21.94 -11.44
N LYS A 206 -6.50 21.64 -12.70
CA LYS A 206 -6.04 20.43 -13.38
C LYS A 206 -4.52 20.34 -13.42
N ILE A 207 -3.98 19.24 -13.01
CA ILE A 207 -2.57 18.90 -13.07
C ILE A 207 -2.35 18.00 -14.30
N LYS A 208 -1.46 18.40 -15.18
CA LYS A 208 -1.19 17.67 -16.44
C LYS A 208 0.04 16.76 -16.36
N ASN A 209 0.99 17.08 -15.51
CA ASN A 209 2.22 16.31 -15.39
C ASN A 209 2.81 16.44 -13.95
N ALA A 210 3.73 15.53 -13.61
CA ALA A 210 4.32 15.46 -12.29
C ALA A 210 5.35 16.60 -11.97
N ASN A 211 5.70 17.43 -12.94
CA ASN A 211 6.62 18.54 -12.79
C ASN A 211 5.89 19.89 -12.67
N ASP A 212 4.55 19.89 -12.62
CA ASP A 212 3.76 21.12 -12.44
C ASP A 212 4.10 21.75 -11.07
N GLU A 213 4.41 23.05 -11.08
CA GLU A 213 4.74 23.79 -9.85
C GLU A 213 3.65 23.71 -8.78
N LYS A 214 2.38 23.61 -9.19
CA LYS A 214 1.23 23.53 -8.28
C LYS A 214 1.21 22.24 -7.46
N ILE A 215 1.93 21.18 -7.89
CA ILE A 215 1.93 19.88 -7.20
C ILE A 215 3.10 19.73 -6.20
N LYS A 216 3.99 20.70 -6.11
CA LYS A 216 5.17 20.62 -5.21
C LYS A 216 4.82 20.37 -3.76
N ASN A 217 3.80 21.05 -3.24
CA ASN A 217 3.35 20.85 -1.86
C ASN A 217 2.79 19.46 -1.65
N PHE A 218 2.05 18.94 -2.63
CA PHE A 218 1.53 17.56 -2.59
C PHE A 218 2.67 16.54 -2.64
N ASP A 219 3.65 16.70 -3.52
CA ASP A 219 4.83 15.83 -3.62
C ASP A 219 5.59 15.76 -2.30
N PHE A 220 5.80 16.93 -1.67
CA PHE A 220 6.44 17.01 -0.37
C PHE A 220 5.62 16.34 0.76
N ALA A 221 4.31 16.56 0.80
CA ALA A 221 3.43 15.93 1.77
C ALA A 221 3.33 14.40 1.56
N LEU A 222 3.29 13.94 0.30
CA LEU A 222 3.34 12.53 -0.04
C LEU A 222 4.65 11.88 0.45
N ASN A 223 5.78 12.53 0.25
CA ASN A 223 7.06 12.06 0.77
C ASN A 223 7.04 11.91 2.29
N LYS A 224 6.50 12.90 3.02
CA LYS A 224 6.38 12.84 4.48
C LYS A 224 5.53 11.66 4.95
N VAL A 225 4.37 11.42 4.31
CA VAL A 225 3.50 10.27 4.63
C VAL A 225 4.26 8.97 4.42
N LEU A 226 4.90 8.78 3.26
CA LEU A 226 5.65 7.58 2.93
C LEU A 226 6.84 7.36 3.87
N LEU A 227 7.60 8.42 4.18
CA LEU A 227 8.74 8.36 5.09
C LEU A 227 8.31 8.02 6.53
N ASN A 228 7.21 8.61 7.01
CA ASN A 228 6.67 8.31 8.33
C ASN A 228 6.26 6.83 8.43
N LEU A 229 5.54 6.32 7.44
CA LEU A 229 5.12 4.91 7.39
C LEU A 229 6.33 3.98 7.31
N ALA A 230 7.32 4.27 6.45
CA ALA A 230 8.54 3.47 6.31
C ALA A 230 9.31 3.39 7.63
N LYS A 231 9.48 4.53 8.32
CA LYS A 231 10.12 4.57 9.65
C LYS A 231 9.37 3.76 10.69
N ARG A 232 8.03 3.80 10.70
CA ARG A 232 7.20 2.99 11.61
C ARG A 232 7.32 1.50 11.33
N VAL A 233 7.46 1.10 10.06
CA VAL A 233 7.71 -0.31 9.69
C VAL A 233 9.03 -0.78 10.29
N VAL A 234 10.11 -0.02 10.14
CA VAL A 234 11.43 -0.37 10.71
C VAL A 234 11.42 -0.37 12.23
N ALA A 235 10.79 0.63 12.85
CA ALA A 235 10.71 0.74 14.29
C ALA A 235 9.94 -0.42 14.96
N ASP A 236 9.06 -1.07 14.20
CA ASP A 236 8.27 -2.24 14.61
C ASP A 236 8.82 -3.55 14.03
N GLY A 237 10.09 -3.57 13.62
CA GLY A 237 10.76 -4.77 13.09
C GLY A 237 10.78 -5.89 14.12
N GLU A 238 10.59 -7.14 13.66
CA GLU A 238 10.61 -8.32 14.55
C GLU A 238 11.93 -8.40 15.31
N GLY A 239 11.83 -8.42 16.65
CA GLY A 239 12.99 -8.43 17.54
C GLY A 239 13.82 -7.14 17.60
N ALA A 240 13.35 -6.05 16.98
CA ALA A 240 14.09 -4.79 16.93
C ALA A 240 14.18 -4.16 18.33
N SER A 241 15.41 -3.97 18.81
CA SER A 241 15.72 -3.26 20.05
C SER A 241 16.14 -1.80 19.79
N LYS A 242 16.57 -1.50 18.56
CA LYS A 242 17.11 -0.19 18.17
C LYS A 242 16.67 0.21 16.78
N PHE A 243 16.50 1.52 16.59
CA PHE A 243 16.31 2.15 15.28
C PHE A 243 17.65 2.77 14.85
N ILE A 244 18.20 2.29 13.73
CA ILE A 244 19.51 2.70 13.23
C ILE A 244 19.31 3.50 11.93
N THR A 245 19.97 4.64 11.83
CA THR A 245 20.06 5.41 10.58
C THR A 245 21.49 5.36 10.06
N VAL A 246 21.65 4.85 8.84
CA VAL A 246 22.92 4.84 8.12
C VAL A 246 22.96 6.02 7.17
N ASN A 247 23.87 6.95 7.38
CA ASN A 247 24.05 8.14 6.54
C ASN A 247 25.39 8.06 5.82
N ILE A 248 25.35 7.98 4.49
CA ILE A 248 26.52 7.90 3.62
C ILE A 248 26.72 9.25 2.94
N GLN A 249 27.91 9.80 3.06
CA GLN A 249 28.29 11.08 2.47
C GLN A 249 29.54 10.94 1.58
N GLY A 250 29.72 11.86 0.65
CA GLY A 250 30.90 11.89 -0.22
C GLY A 250 30.93 10.88 -1.34
N CYS A 251 29.83 10.18 -1.61
CA CYS A 251 29.73 9.27 -2.75
C CYS A 251 29.56 10.01 -4.08
N LYS A 252 29.98 9.34 -5.16
CA LYS A 252 29.89 9.88 -6.52
C LYS A 252 28.42 10.06 -6.99
N ASN A 253 27.54 9.20 -6.55
CA ASN A 253 26.10 9.23 -6.86
C ASN A 253 25.28 8.54 -5.75
N GLU A 254 23.97 8.72 -5.80
CA GLU A 254 23.02 8.14 -4.82
C GLU A 254 22.97 6.62 -4.84
N ASP A 255 23.14 6.00 -6.00
CA ASP A 255 23.09 4.52 -6.14
C ASP A 255 24.28 3.86 -5.41
N ASP A 256 25.46 4.44 -5.50
CA ASP A 256 26.64 3.94 -4.78
C ASP A 256 26.48 4.16 -3.27
N ALA A 257 25.97 5.33 -2.85
CA ALA A 257 25.66 5.59 -1.45
C ALA A 257 24.65 4.57 -0.89
N LYS A 258 23.62 4.25 -1.65
CA LYS A 258 22.60 3.27 -1.29
C LYS A 258 23.16 1.85 -1.17
N LYS A 259 23.99 1.41 -2.11
CA LYS A 259 24.65 0.11 -2.04
C LYS A 259 25.52 -0.03 -0.79
N ILE A 260 26.29 0.99 -0.47
CA ILE A 260 27.13 1.03 0.74
C ILE A 260 26.25 0.99 1.98
N ALA A 261 25.20 1.81 2.05
CA ALA A 261 24.27 1.85 3.18
C ALA A 261 23.62 0.49 3.43
N PHE A 262 23.13 -0.20 2.40
CA PHE A 262 22.55 -1.53 2.53
C PHE A 262 23.55 -2.60 2.91
N SER A 263 24.80 -2.53 2.40
CA SER A 263 25.87 -3.43 2.82
C SER A 263 26.15 -3.34 4.32
N ILE A 264 26.12 -2.12 4.87
CA ILE A 264 26.29 -1.88 6.31
C ILE A 264 25.02 -2.34 7.07
N ALA A 265 23.85 -1.89 6.65
CA ALA A 265 22.59 -2.16 7.33
C ALA A 265 22.23 -3.65 7.38
N ASN A 266 22.63 -4.43 6.38
CA ASN A 266 22.35 -5.86 6.27
C ASN A 266 23.47 -6.75 6.84
N SER A 267 24.58 -6.18 7.29
CA SER A 267 25.67 -6.94 7.88
C SER A 267 25.28 -7.53 9.23
N PRO A 268 25.27 -8.86 9.40
CA PRO A 268 25.00 -9.48 10.69
C PRO A 268 26.01 -9.03 11.77
N LEU A 269 27.28 -8.81 11.39
CA LEU A 269 28.33 -8.35 12.30
C LEU A 269 28.04 -6.94 12.82
N VAL A 270 27.62 -6.03 11.92
CA VAL A 270 27.24 -4.66 12.31
C VAL A 270 26.03 -4.69 13.24
N LYS A 271 25.01 -5.46 12.90
CA LYS A 271 23.80 -5.62 13.72
C LYS A 271 24.13 -6.14 15.10
N THR A 272 24.95 -7.20 15.20
CA THR A 272 25.37 -7.78 16.47
C THR A 272 26.21 -6.80 17.31
N ALA A 273 27.06 -6.00 16.67
CA ALA A 273 27.89 -5.02 17.39
C ALA A 273 27.08 -3.83 17.93
N ILE A 274 25.91 -3.55 17.34
CA ILE A 274 25.04 -2.43 17.75
C ILE A 274 23.95 -2.90 18.72
N SER A 275 23.49 -4.18 18.61
CA SER A 275 22.46 -4.73 19.48
C SER A 275 22.95 -4.89 20.94
#